data_13bd9850c4ab12bcdf8ffb64399508d7
#
_entry.id   13bd9850c4ab12bcdf8ffb64399508d7
#
_cell.length_a   1.000
_cell.length_b   1.000
_cell.length_c   1.000
_cell.angle_alpha   90.00
_cell.angle_beta   90.00
_cell.angle_gamma   90.00
#
_symmetry.space_group_name_H-M   'P 1'
#
loop_
_entity.id
_entity.type
_entity.pdbx_description
1 polymer ?
#
loop_
_entity_poly.entity_id
_entity_poly.type
_entity_poly.pdbx_seq_one_letter_code
_entity_poly.pdbx_strand_id
1 'polypeptide(L)'
;MATFRLNEKKIKPLVFITSGSFLALAVIFFLPVNIPHKLALPVFTLFVTGLWLIPWQMALAMLFSALGDYMGSCGNFIGQMGFFALAHVWIIIYFIKRYINKVEPDGKLTSKAKGYMAMVFFCAAALLCVTFMKVLPGAPAGIEKIGASCYAVIICTMLTLGLLQRSSLYALGAVLFVFSDFILAWNRFVEPVPYRNYLVLVSYYLAQWLLFVRSTRYRVKGAVRLMRF
;
A
#
# COMPACT_ATOMS: atom_id res chain seq x y z
N MET A 1 4.37 23.19 9.25
CA MET A 1 2.99 22.83 8.87
C MET A 1 2.19 22.49 10.13
N ALA A 2 1.31 23.34 10.58
CA ALA A 2 0.44 23.09 11.74
C ALA A 2 -0.61 22.04 11.31
N THR A 3 -0.41 20.79 11.69
CA THR A 3 -1.40 19.74 11.49
C THR A 3 -2.60 20.04 12.37
N PHE A 4 -3.72 20.39 11.77
CA PHE A 4 -5.00 20.54 12.43
C PHE A 4 -5.39 19.20 13.01
N ARG A 5 -5.18 18.99 14.32
CA ARG A 5 -5.34 17.70 14.97
C ARG A 5 -6.71 17.62 15.61
N LEU A 6 -7.62 16.95 14.93
CA LEU A 6 -8.98 16.73 15.37
C LEU A 6 -9.04 15.83 16.64
N ASN A 7 -10.06 16.02 17.47
CA ASN A 7 -10.38 15.15 18.61
C ASN A 7 -10.98 13.82 18.10
N GLU A 8 -10.83 12.73 18.88
CA GLU A 8 -11.34 11.40 18.56
C GLU A 8 -12.82 11.39 18.16
N LYS A 9 -13.68 12.14 18.88
CA LYS A 9 -15.12 12.26 18.61
C LYS A 9 -15.42 12.82 17.20
N LYS A 10 -14.53 13.67 16.64
CA LYS A 10 -14.68 14.26 15.31
C LYS A 10 -14.04 13.40 14.22
N ILE A 11 -13.04 12.61 14.57
CA ILE A 11 -12.30 11.79 13.61
C ILE A 11 -13.07 10.52 13.23
N LYS A 12 -13.70 9.85 14.20
CA LYS A 12 -14.45 8.60 13.91
C LYS A 12 -15.50 8.76 12.79
N PRO A 13 -16.41 9.75 12.86
CA PRO A 13 -17.37 9.95 11.77
C PRO A 13 -16.69 10.32 10.45
N LEU A 14 -15.61 11.10 10.47
CA LEU A 14 -14.89 11.46 9.26
C LEU A 14 -14.21 10.25 8.60
N VAL A 15 -13.61 9.36 9.37
CA VAL A 15 -13.04 8.09 8.87
C VAL A 15 -14.15 7.20 8.30
N PHE A 16 -15.31 7.15 8.97
CA PHE A 16 -16.45 6.38 8.48
C PHE A 16 -16.98 6.92 7.14
N ILE A 17 -17.18 8.23 7.04
CA ILE A 17 -17.62 8.89 5.80
C ILE A 17 -16.59 8.68 4.69
N THR A 18 -15.29 8.87 4.97
CA THR A 18 -14.21 8.62 4.01
C THR A 18 -14.22 7.17 3.52
N SER A 19 -14.35 6.21 4.43
CA SER A 19 -14.40 4.79 4.09
C SER A 19 -15.62 4.46 3.24
N GLY A 20 -16.78 5.02 3.57
CA GLY A 20 -18.00 4.87 2.77
C GLY A 20 -17.88 5.44 1.37
N SER A 21 -17.35 6.66 1.24
CA SER A 21 -17.10 7.31 -0.06
C SER A 21 -16.09 6.52 -0.90
N PHE A 22 -15.00 6.07 -0.27
CA PHE A 22 -13.99 5.24 -0.92
C PHE A 22 -14.59 3.94 -1.46
N LEU A 23 -15.34 3.20 -0.63
CA LEU A 23 -15.97 1.94 -1.02
C LEU A 23 -17.02 2.15 -2.12
N ALA A 24 -17.80 3.21 -2.04
CA ALA A 24 -18.77 3.54 -3.09
C ALA A 24 -18.07 3.80 -4.44
N LEU A 25 -16.99 4.58 -4.46
CA LEU A 25 -16.21 4.82 -5.67
C LEU A 25 -15.51 3.55 -6.18
N ALA A 26 -15.01 2.69 -5.29
CA ALA A 26 -14.43 1.41 -5.64
C ALA A 26 -15.46 0.48 -6.29
N VAL A 27 -16.71 0.46 -5.81
CA VAL A 27 -17.82 -0.29 -6.43
C VAL A 27 -18.21 0.31 -7.78
N ILE A 28 -18.30 1.64 -7.88
CA ILE A 28 -18.60 2.36 -9.13
C ILE A 28 -17.60 2.00 -10.24
N PHE A 29 -16.37 1.70 -9.89
CA PHE A 29 -15.39 1.24 -10.89
C PHE A 29 -15.88 0.00 -11.65
N PHE A 30 -16.52 -0.96 -10.99
CA PHE A 30 -17.01 -2.21 -11.59
C PHE A 30 -18.36 -2.05 -12.32
N LEU A 31 -19.02 -0.90 -12.14
CA LEU A 31 -20.27 -0.64 -12.84
C LEU A 31 -20.01 -0.12 -14.27
N PRO A 32 -20.94 -0.36 -15.22
CA PRO A 32 -20.83 0.09 -16.61
C PRO A 32 -21.10 1.60 -16.74
N VAL A 33 -20.49 2.41 -15.86
CA VAL A 33 -20.61 3.88 -15.87
C VAL A 33 -19.38 4.47 -16.52
N ASN A 34 -19.58 5.35 -17.48
CA ASN A 34 -18.47 6.00 -18.20
C ASN A 34 -18.01 7.26 -17.47
N ILE A 35 -17.10 7.07 -16.52
CA ILE A 35 -16.42 8.17 -15.79
C ILE A 35 -14.94 8.14 -16.20
N PRO A 36 -14.41 9.25 -16.75
CA PRO A 36 -12.99 9.33 -17.07
C PRO A 36 -12.13 9.04 -15.85
N HIS A 37 -11.09 8.23 -16.02
CA HIS A 37 -10.10 7.93 -14.97
C HIS A 37 -10.70 7.42 -13.64
N LYS A 38 -11.87 6.74 -13.68
CA LYS A 38 -12.55 6.23 -12.48
C LYS A 38 -11.68 5.32 -11.61
N LEU A 39 -10.61 4.75 -12.16
CA LEU A 39 -9.64 3.94 -11.42
C LEU A 39 -8.96 4.71 -10.29
N ALA A 40 -8.60 5.97 -10.51
CA ALA A 40 -7.86 6.80 -9.55
C ALA A 40 -8.75 7.42 -8.45
N LEU A 41 -10.05 7.56 -8.67
CA LEU A 41 -10.96 8.30 -7.79
C LEU A 41 -11.02 7.75 -6.36
N PRO A 42 -11.09 6.42 -6.13
CA PRO A 42 -11.15 5.90 -4.76
C PRO A 42 -9.91 6.30 -3.95
N VAL A 43 -8.72 6.07 -4.48
CA VAL A 43 -7.47 6.35 -3.75
C VAL A 43 -7.21 7.85 -3.62
N PHE A 44 -7.60 8.64 -4.62
CA PHE A 44 -7.54 10.10 -4.53
C PHE A 44 -8.42 10.63 -3.37
N THR A 45 -9.57 10.03 -3.11
CA THR A 45 -10.41 10.37 -1.95
C THR A 45 -9.68 10.09 -0.64
N LEU A 46 -8.95 8.96 -0.53
CA LEU A 46 -8.11 8.66 0.63
C LEU A 46 -6.97 9.67 0.79
N PHE A 47 -6.35 10.12 -0.32
CA PHE A 47 -5.33 11.17 -0.27
C PHE A 47 -5.89 12.48 0.30
N VAL A 48 -6.97 12.99 -0.29
CA VAL A 48 -7.56 14.29 0.10
C VAL A 48 -7.92 14.29 1.59
N THR A 49 -8.64 13.29 2.04
CA THR A 49 -9.03 13.17 3.46
C THR A 49 -7.83 12.83 4.35
N GLY A 50 -6.88 12.10 3.81
CA GLY A 50 -5.62 11.71 4.47
C GLY A 50 -4.75 12.89 4.89
N LEU A 51 -4.82 14.03 4.22
CA LEU A 51 -4.07 15.24 4.59
C LEU A 51 -4.31 15.65 6.05
N TRP A 52 -5.50 15.37 6.59
CA TRP A 52 -5.88 15.67 7.97
C TRP A 52 -5.87 14.46 8.90
N LEU A 53 -6.08 13.23 8.36
CA LEU A 53 -6.35 12.03 9.16
C LEU A 53 -5.12 11.15 9.40
N ILE A 54 -4.19 11.10 8.43
CA ILE A 54 -3.04 10.17 8.47
C ILE A 54 -1.71 10.93 8.47
N PRO A 55 -0.58 10.25 8.76
CA PRO A 55 0.74 10.84 8.62
C PRO A 55 1.01 11.29 7.19
N TRP A 56 1.75 12.39 7.02
CA TRP A 56 2.05 12.97 5.70
C TRP A 56 2.76 11.98 4.75
N GLN A 57 3.59 11.05 5.29
CA GLN A 57 4.21 10.00 4.50
C GLN A 57 3.16 9.08 3.86
N MET A 58 2.14 8.68 4.64
CA MET A 58 1.04 7.86 4.14
C MET A 58 0.13 8.65 3.21
N ALA A 59 -0.06 9.95 3.43
CA ALA A 59 -0.80 10.80 2.50
C ALA A 59 -0.08 10.91 1.16
N LEU A 60 1.26 11.07 1.14
CA LEU A 60 2.05 11.02 -0.10
C LEU A 60 1.98 9.65 -0.77
N ALA A 61 1.99 8.55 -0.01
CA ALA A 61 1.80 7.22 -0.57
C ALA A 61 0.45 7.11 -1.30
N MET A 62 -0.64 7.63 -0.71
CA MET A 62 -1.96 7.66 -1.36
C MET A 62 -1.97 8.55 -2.61
N LEU A 63 -1.29 9.71 -2.57
CA LEU A 63 -1.15 10.58 -3.75
C LEU A 63 -0.46 9.86 -4.89
N PHE A 64 0.71 9.26 -4.63
CA PHE A 64 1.46 8.56 -5.67
C PHE A 64 0.72 7.32 -6.16
N SER A 65 -0.02 6.62 -5.31
CA SER A 65 -0.90 5.53 -5.75
C SER A 65 -1.99 6.03 -6.69
N ALA A 66 -2.67 7.14 -6.36
CA ALA A 66 -3.69 7.73 -7.24
C ALA A 66 -3.11 8.21 -8.58
N LEU A 67 -1.88 8.76 -8.59
CA LEU A 67 -1.17 9.11 -9.83
C LEU A 67 -0.81 7.87 -10.64
N GLY A 68 -0.42 6.77 -9.98
CA GLY A 68 -0.20 5.47 -10.62
C GLY A 68 -1.47 4.94 -11.27
N ASP A 69 -2.59 5.00 -10.57
CA ASP A 69 -3.91 4.63 -11.10
C ASP A 69 -4.30 5.48 -12.31
N TYR A 70 -4.04 6.79 -12.24
CA TYR A 70 -4.27 7.69 -13.37
C TYR A 70 -3.42 7.30 -14.59
N MET A 71 -2.12 7.09 -14.41
CA MET A 71 -1.23 6.64 -15.50
C MET A 71 -1.66 5.29 -16.07
N GLY A 72 -2.08 4.36 -15.22
CA GLY A 72 -2.63 3.08 -15.65
C GLY A 72 -3.89 3.23 -16.49
N SER A 73 -4.79 4.17 -16.13
CA SER A 73 -6.00 4.48 -16.89
C SER A 73 -5.70 5.14 -18.26
N CYS A 74 -4.53 5.79 -18.38
CA CYS A 74 -4.02 6.33 -19.63
C CYS A 74 -3.23 5.30 -20.49
N GLY A 75 -3.12 4.05 -20.03
CA GLY A 75 -2.33 3.02 -20.70
C GLY A 75 -0.81 3.18 -20.56
N ASN A 76 -0.34 4.10 -19.73
CA ASN A 76 1.08 4.34 -19.47
C ASN A 76 1.60 3.44 -18.35
N PHE A 77 2.02 2.22 -18.71
CA PHE A 77 2.50 1.24 -17.73
C PHE A 77 3.79 1.67 -17.00
N ILE A 78 4.73 2.31 -17.70
CA ILE A 78 5.99 2.78 -17.08
C ILE A 78 5.69 3.86 -16.06
N GLY A 79 4.83 4.82 -16.38
CA GLY A 79 4.38 5.85 -15.45
C GLY A 79 3.63 5.25 -14.25
N GLN A 80 2.74 4.29 -14.49
CA GLN A 80 2.03 3.56 -13.44
C GLN A 80 3.01 2.88 -12.47
N MET A 81 3.94 2.10 -12.99
CA MET A 81 4.96 1.40 -12.20
C MET A 81 5.83 2.38 -11.40
N GLY A 82 6.27 3.48 -12.01
CA GLY A 82 7.10 4.50 -11.36
C GLY A 82 6.39 5.17 -10.18
N PHE A 83 5.12 5.57 -10.36
CA PHE A 83 4.34 6.18 -9.29
C PHE A 83 4.01 5.20 -8.17
N PHE A 84 3.70 3.94 -8.49
CA PHE A 84 3.53 2.93 -7.45
C PHE A 84 4.83 2.64 -6.71
N ALA A 85 5.99 2.63 -7.38
CA ALA A 85 7.28 2.50 -6.71
C ALA A 85 7.48 3.63 -5.68
N LEU A 86 7.18 4.88 -6.06
CA LEU A 86 7.23 6.03 -5.14
C LEU A 86 6.25 5.88 -3.97
N ALA A 87 5.04 5.39 -4.23
CA ALA A 87 4.06 5.12 -3.17
C ALA A 87 4.63 4.12 -2.14
N HIS A 88 5.22 3.01 -2.60
CA HIS A 88 5.83 2.01 -1.73
C HIS A 88 7.03 2.56 -0.95
N VAL A 89 7.85 3.41 -1.56
CA VAL A 89 8.96 4.07 -0.85
C VAL A 89 8.43 4.91 0.31
N TRP A 90 7.33 5.65 0.14
CA TRP A 90 6.74 6.44 1.22
C TRP A 90 6.12 5.55 2.32
N ILE A 91 5.53 4.40 1.97
CA ILE A 91 5.06 3.41 2.94
C ILE A 91 6.25 2.83 3.73
N ILE A 92 7.36 2.50 3.06
CA ILE A 92 8.61 2.03 3.68
C ILE A 92 9.13 3.06 4.68
N ILE A 93 9.25 4.32 4.29
CA ILE A 93 9.70 5.41 5.17
C ILE A 93 8.79 5.52 6.41
N TYR A 94 7.48 5.40 6.22
CA TYR A 94 6.53 5.40 7.33
C TYR A 94 6.74 4.20 8.26
N PHE A 95 6.89 2.99 7.72
CA PHE A 95 7.10 1.78 8.50
C PHE A 95 8.43 1.78 9.26
N ILE A 96 9.51 2.28 8.65
CA ILE A 96 10.81 2.44 9.33
C ILE A 96 10.67 3.40 10.51
N LYS A 97 10.12 4.59 10.30
CA LYS A 97 9.89 5.56 11.39
C LYS A 97 9.04 4.98 12.54
N ARG A 98 8.00 4.22 12.17
CA ARG A 98 7.14 3.59 13.15
C ARG A 98 7.85 2.45 13.90
N TYR A 99 8.70 1.68 13.23
CA TYR A 99 9.48 0.61 13.83
C TYR A 99 10.49 1.16 14.83
N ILE A 100 11.30 2.15 14.43
CA ILE A 100 12.30 2.80 15.29
C ILE A 100 11.64 3.38 16.55
N ASN A 101 10.49 4.04 16.43
CA ASN A 101 9.77 4.63 17.56
C ASN A 101 9.12 3.62 18.51
N LYS A 102 9.14 2.32 18.17
CA LYS A 102 8.56 1.23 18.98
C LYS A 102 9.59 0.35 19.65
N VAL A 103 10.82 0.34 19.16
CA VAL A 103 11.91 -0.46 19.74
C VAL A 103 12.35 0.22 21.03
N GLU A 104 12.16 -0.45 22.17
CA GLU A 104 12.75 -0.02 23.44
C GLU A 104 14.28 -0.16 23.34
N PRO A 105 15.06 0.82 23.86
CA PRO A 105 16.53 0.82 23.71
C PRO A 105 17.24 -0.43 24.25
N ASP A 106 16.64 -1.10 25.24
CA ASP A 106 17.24 -2.27 25.91
C ASP A 106 16.58 -3.61 25.58
N GLY A 107 15.68 -3.64 24.60
CA GLY A 107 14.91 -4.81 24.24
C GLY A 107 15.71 -5.94 23.59
N LYS A 108 16.21 -6.90 24.36
CA LYS A 108 16.70 -8.18 23.81
C LYS A 108 15.58 -8.87 23.04
N LEU A 109 15.82 -9.11 21.74
CA LEU A 109 14.87 -9.86 20.90
C LEU A 109 14.68 -11.27 21.46
N THR A 110 13.44 -11.61 21.79
CA THR A 110 13.10 -12.96 22.22
C THR A 110 13.33 -13.97 21.09
N SER A 111 13.60 -15.25 21.41
CA SER A 111 13.76 -16.30 20.41
C SER A 111 12.56 -16.39 19.45
N LYS A 112 11.34 -16.22 19.95
CA LYS A 112 10.11 -16.17 19.13
C LYS A 112 10.12 -15.00 18.14
N ALA A 113 10.61 -13.83 18.56
CA ALA A 113 10.71 -12.66 17.69
C ALA A 113 11.76 -12.87 16.58
N LYS A 114 12.90 -13.48 16.91
CA LYS A 114 13.94 -13.84 15.92
C LYS A 114 13.42 -14.83 14.90
N GLY A 115 12.71 -15.89 15.33
CA GLY A 115 12.10 -16.88 14.45
C GLY A 115 11.06 -16.26 13.51
N TYR A 116 10.20 -15.38 14.02
CA TYR A 116 9.25 -14.64 13.20
C TYR A 116 9.93 -13.75 12.15
N MET A 117 10.98 -13.03 12.54
CA MET A 117 11.76 -12.20 11.60
C MET A 117 12.39 -13.06 10.50
N ALA A 118 13.01 -14.18 10.86
CA ALA A 118 13.61 -15.11 9.91
C ALA A 118 12.58 -15.64 8.91
N MET A 119 11.38 -16.02 9.38
CA MET A 119 10.28 -16.46 8.53
C MET A 119 9.84 -15.34 7.56
N VAL A 120 9.68 -14.11 8.02
CA VAL A 120 9.30 -12.96 7.18
C VAL A 120 10.33 -12.72 6.08
N PHE A 121 11.62 -12.71 6.43
CA PHE A 121 12.70 -12.56 5.45
C PHE A 121 12.74 -13.71 4.44
N PHE A 122 12.54 -14.94 4.90
CA PHE A 122 12.48 -16.11 4.02
C PHE A 122 11.33 -16.01 3.02
N CYS A 123 10.13 -15.64 3.46
CA CYS A 123 8.97 -15.45 2.58
C CYS A 123 9.20 -14.35 1.55
N ALA A 124 9.79 -13.23 1.96
CA ALA A 124 10.10 -12.12 1.06
C ALA A 124 11.18 -12.51 0.03
N ALA A 125 12.21 -13.24 0.45
CA ALA A 125 13.25 -13.75 -0.44
C ALA A 125 12.70 -14.77 -1.43
N ALA A 126 11.83 -15.68 -0.99
CA ALA A 126 11.17 -16.66 -1.86
C ALA A 126 10.31 -15.95 -2.93
N LEU A 127 9.51 -14.95 -2.54
CA LEU A 127 8.72 -14.16 -3.48
C LEU A 127 9.60 -13.43 -4.49
N LEU A 128 10.69 -12.81 -4.03
CA LEU A 128 11.64 -12.14 -4.90
C LEU A 128 12.27 -13.12 -5.88
N CYS A 129 12.68 -14.29 -5.42
CA CYS A 129 13.23 -15.35 -6.26
C CYS A 129 12.24 -15.79 -7.34
N VAL A 130 10.98 -16.06 -6.97
CA VAL A 130 9.92 -16.41 -7.95
C VAL A 130 9.73 -15.28 -8.98
N THR A 131 9.74 -14.03 -8.55
CA THR A 131 9.59 -12.88 -9.45
C THR A 131 10.76 -12.80 -10.44
N PHE A 132 12.00 -12.96 -9.98
CA PHE A 132 13.18 -12.94 -10.84
C PHE A 132 13.25 -14.13 -11.79
N MET A 133 12.82 -15.31 -11.36
CA MET A 133 12.89 -16.54 -12.18
C MET A 133 11.72 -16.71 -13.15
N LYS A 134 10.53 -16.22 -12.82
CA LYS A 134 9.30 -16.47 -13.58
C LYS A 134 8.74 -15.22 -14.27
N VAL A 135 8.78 -14.08 -13.62
CA VAL A 135 8.14 -12.86 -14.13
C VAL A 135 9.10 -12.02 -14.95
N LEU A 136 10.29 -11.73 -14.44
CA LEU A 136 11.25 -10.86 -15.12
C LEU A 136 11.83 -11.40 -16.45
N PRO A 137 11.94 -12.72 -16.69
CA PRO A 137 12.36 -13.21 -18.01
C PRO A 137 11.42 -12.77 -19.13
N GLY A 138 10.12 -12.66 -18.86
CA GLY A 138 9.13 -12.20 -19.84
C GLY A 138 9.07 -10.67 -20.02
N ALA A 139 9.74 -9.90 -19.18
CA ALA A 139 9.76 -8.45 -19.31
C ALA A 139 10.66 -8.01 -20.49
N PRO A 140 10.18 -7.06 -21.35
CA PRO A 140 10.99 -6.52 -22.45
C PRO A 140 12.30 -5.92 -21.95
N ALA A 141 13.38 -6.16 -22.68
CA ALA A 141 14.68 -5.57 -22.35
C ALA A 141 14.61 -4.03 -22.33
N GLY A 142 15.43 -3.40 -21.46
CA GLY A 142 15.46 -1.96 -21.30
C GLY A 142 14.73 -1.48 -20.04
N ILE A 143 14.05 -0.33 -20.15
CA ILE A 143 13.51 0.37 -18.99
C ILE A 143 12.41 -0.41 -18.25
N GLU A 144 11.60 -1.20 -18.96
CA GLU A 144 10.56 -2.03 -18.33
C GLU A 144 11.17 -3.11 -17.43
N LYS A 145 12.20 -3.82 -17.91
CA LYS A 145 12.87 -4.88 -17.15
C LYS A 145 13.63 -4.33 -15.96
N ILE A 146 14.36 -3.24 -16.14
CA ILE A 146 15.09 -2.56 -15.06
C ILE A 146 14.09 -2.05 -14.01
N GLY A 147 13.03 -1.35 -14.47
CA GLY A 147 11.99 -0.82 -13.60
C GLY A 147 11.28 -1.92 -12.80
N ALA A 148 10.88 -3.01 -13.47
CA ALA A 148 10.24 -4.15 -12.81
C ALA A 148 11.16 -4.85 -11.78
N SER A 149 12.48 -4.93 -12.07
CA SER A 149 13.46 -5.46 -11.13
C SER A 149 13.59 -4.60 -9.88
N CYS A 150 13.71 -3.29 -10.04
CA CYS A 150 13.75 -2.33 -8.93
C CYS A 150 12.44 -2.37 -8.13
N TYR A 151 11.31 -2.42 -8.83
CA TYR A 151 9.98 -2.50 -8.23
C TYR A 151 9.83 -3.76 -7.37
N ALA A 152 10.27 -4.91 -7.85
CA ALA A 152 10.23 -6.17 -7.09
C ALA A 152 10.97 -6.07 -5.75
N VAL A 153 12.14 -5.43 -5.74
CA VAL A 153 12.91 -5.21 -4.51
C VAL A 153 12.18 -4.26 -3.56
N ILE A 154 11.64 -3.16 -4.08
CA ILE A 154 10.90 -2.16 -3.30
C ILE A 154 9.68 -2.79 -2.63
N ILE A 155 8.87 -3.55 -3.39
CA ILE A 155 7.64 -4.12 -2.86
C ILE A 155 7.89 -5.25 -1.85
N CYS A 156 8.94 -6.07 -2.06
CA CYS A 156 9.35 -7.07 -1.07
C CYS A 156 9.87 -6.43 0.23
N THR A 157 10.56 -5.30 0.12
CA THR A 157 10.99 -4.50 1.27
C THR A 157 9.78 -3.93 2.02
N MET A 158 8.80 -3.39 1.31
CA MET A 158 7.54 -2.89 1.89
C MET A 158 6.77 -4.00 2.61
N LEU A 159 6.66 -5.19 1.99
CA LEU A 159 6.04 -6.37 2.60
C LEU A 159 6.73 -6.74 3.91
N THR A 160 8.05 -6.90 3.87
CA THR A 160 8.86 -7.25 5.05
C THR A 160 8.60 -6.28 6.20
N LEU A 161 8.69 -4.99 5.93
CA LEU A 161 8.47 -3.96 6.95
C LEU A 161 7.01 -3.91 7.42
N GLY A 162 6.04 -4.15 6.55
CA GLY A 162 4.62 -4.24 6.89
C GLY A 162 4.32 -5.39 7.86
N LEU A 163 4.89 -6.57 7.61
CA LEU A 163 4.79 -7.74 8.49
C LEU A 163 5.46 -7.48 9.85
N LEU A 164 6.62 -6.83 9.85
CA LEU A 164 7.34 -6.49 11.09
C LEU A 164 6.64 -5.42 11.96
N GLN A 165 5.60 -4.74 11.45
CA GLN A 165 4.82 -3.78 12.25
C GLN A 165 4.05 -4.42 13.42
N ARG A 166 3.94 -5.75 13.48
CA ARG A 166 3.14 -6.49 14.48
C ARG A 166 1.70 -5.94 14.59
N SER A 167 1.10 -5.66 13.45
CA SER A 167 -0.27 -5.17 13.32
C SER A 167 -0.93 -5.92 12.18
N SER A 168 -1.99 -6.68 12.47
CA SER A 168 -2.71 -7.49 11.48
C SER A 168 -3.18 -6.68 10.29
N LEU A 169 -3.65 -5.45 10.51
CA LEU A 169 -4.13 -4.58 9.44
C LEU A 169 -2.99 -4.11 8.51
N TYR A 170 -1.80 -3.79 9.05
CA TYR A 170 -0.65 -3.47 8.20
C TYR A 170 -0.13 -4.71 7.47
N ALA A 171 -0.07 -5.85 8.15
CA ALA A 171 0.37 -7.10 7.55
C ALA A 171 -0.57 -7.52 6.41
N LEU A 172 -1.88 -7.53 6.66
CA LEU A 172 -2.88 -7.88 5.64
C LEU A 172 -2.87 -6.87 4.48
N GLY A 173 -2.80 -5.57 4.79
CA GLY A 173 -2.70 -4.53 3.77
C GLY A 173 -1.46 -4.70 2.89
N ALA A 174 -0.29 -4.98 3.47
CA ALA A 174 0.94 -5.22 2.72
C ALA A 174 0.85 -6.49 1.86
N VAL A 175 0.31 -7.60 2.39
CA VAL A 175 0.12 -8.85 1.65
C VAL A 175 -0.83 -8.66 0.47
N LEU A 176 -1.97 -8.01 0.67
CA LEU A 176 -2.95 -7.76 -0.39
C LEU A 176 -2.39 -6.84 -1.49
N PHE A 177 -1.57 -5.85 -1.10
CA PHE A 177 -0.93 -4.97 -2.07
C PHE A 177 0.06 -5.74 -2.95
N VAL A 178 0.93 -6.53 -2.33
CA VAL A 178 1.89 -7.39 -3.04
C VAL A 178 1.17 -8.40 -3.94
N PHE A 179 0.08 -9.00 -3.47
CA PHE A 179 -0.74 -9.92 -4.26
C PHE A 179 -1.30 -9.23 -5.52
N SER A 180 -1.86 -8.03 -5.36
CA SER A 180 -2.35 -7.23 -6.48
C SER A 180 -1.27 -6.99 -7.53
N ASP A 181 -0.11 -6.51 -7.10
CA ASP A 181 0.97 -6.14 -8.00
C ASP A 181 1.64 -7.37 -8.64
N PHE A 182 1.70 -8.49 -7.91
CA PHE A 182 2.18 -9.74 -8.46
C PHE A 182 1.27 -10.24 -9.59
N ILE A 183 -0.04 -10.23 -9.40
CA ILE A 183 -1.02 -10.59 -10.46
C ILE A 183 -0.93 -9.63 -11.65
N LEU A 184 -0.75 -8.32 -11.39
CA LEU A 184 -0.57 -7.33 -12.46
C LEU A 184 0.69 -7.61 -13.29
N ALA A 185 1.82 -7.88 -12.62
CA ALA A 185 3.08 -8.20 -13.27
C ALA A 185 3.03 -9.56 -14.00
N TRP A 186 2.42 -10.58 -13.40
CA TRP A 186 2.23 -11.87 -14.03
C TRP A 186 1.43 -11.76 -15.32
N ASN A 187 0.28 -11.07 -15.24
CA ASN A 187 -0.56 -10.84 -16.43
C ASN A 187 0.14 -10.03 -17.52
N ARG A 188 1.07 -9.15 -17.17
CA ARG A 188 1.82 -8.31 -18.11
C ARG A 188 2.96 -9.07 -18.79
N PHE A 189 3.70 -9.89 -18.04
CA PHE A 189 4.99 -10.43 -18.46
C PHE A 189 5.03 -11.95 -18.63
N VAL A 190 4.03 -12.69 -18.14
CA VAL A 190 4.02 -14.16 -18.22
C VAL A 190 2.87 -14.62 -19.08
N GLU A 191 1.65 -14.51 -18.61
CA GLU A 191 0.45 -14.97 -19.30
C GLU A 191 -0.81 -14.23 -18.81
N PRO A 192 -1.86 -14.15 -19.64
CA PRO A 192 -3.13 -13.55 -19.24
C PRO A 192 -3.76 -14.27 -18.04
N VAL A 193 -4.14 -13.50 -17.01
CA VAL A 193 -4.78 -14.01 -15.80
C VAL A 193 -6.30 -13.87 -15.92
N PRO A 194 -7.08 -14.95 -15.79
CA PRO A 194 -8.54 -14.88 -15.75
C PRO A 194 -9.00 -13.96 -14.60
N TYR A 195 -10.03 -13.16 -14.86
CA TYR A 195 -10.58 -12.22 -13.87
C TYR A 195 -9.58 -11.22 -13.29
N ARG A 196 -8.47 -10.94 -13.98
CA ARG A 196 -7.40 -10.03 -13.57
C ARG A 196 -7.90 -8.75 -12.92
N ASN A 197 -8.87 -8.07 -13.55
CA ASN A 197 -9.37 -6.78 -13.05
C ASN A 197 -9.97 -6.90 -11.64
N TYR A 198 -10.68 -7.99 -11.36
CA TYR A 198 -11.23 -8.23 -10.01
C TYR A 198 -10.11 -8.59 -9.02
N LEU A 199 -9.22 -9.51 -9.38
CA LEU A 199 -8.13 -9.95 -8.51
C LEU A 199 -7.22 -8.79 -8.13
N VAL A 200 -6.83 -7.97 -9.11
CA VAL A 200 -5.95 -6.82 -8.89
C VAL A 200 -6.66 -5.74 -8.09
N LEU A 201 -7.84 -5.28 -8.55
CA LEU A 201 -8.43 -4.07 -7.98
C LEU A 201 -9.11 -4.30 -6.62
N VAL A 202 -9.73 -5.46 -6.40
CA VAL A 202 -10.32 -5.76 -5.09
C VAL A 202 -9.22 -5.87 -4.03
N SER A 203 -8.14 -6.62 -4.30
CA SER A 203 -7.03 -6.73 -3.35
C SER A 203 -6.31 -5.40 -3.15
N TYR A 204 -6.09 -4.62 -4.20
CA TYR A 204 -5.48 -3.30 -4.15
C TYR A 204 -6.31 -2.30 -3.32
N TYR A 205 -7.60 -2.17 -3.61
CA TYR A 205 -8.45 -1.24 -2.87
C TYR A 205 -8.59 -1.65 -1.41
N LEU A 206 -8.71 -2.94 -1.10
CA LEU A 206 -8.68 -3.42 0.28
C LEU A 206 -7.36 -3.10 0.97
N ALA A 207 -6.22 -3.29 0.28
CA ALA A 207 -4.91 -2.93 0.82
C ALA A 207 -4.82 -1.44 1.15
N GLN A 208 -5.21 -0.56 0.22
CA GLN A 208 -5.21 0.89 0.40
C GLN A 208 -6.07 1.31 1.60
N TRP A 209 -7.29 0.77 1.68
CA TRP A 209 -8.20 1.05 2.79
C TRP A 209 -7.65 0.59 4.14
N LEU A 210 -7.11 -0.64 4.24
CA LEU A 210 -6.52 -1.16 5.48
C LEU A 210 -5.33 -0.32 5.95
N LEU A 211 -4.45 0.06 5.02
CA LEU A 211 -3.30 0.93 5.31
C LEU A 211 -3.76 2.31 5.77
N PHE A 212 -4.77 2.90 5.11
CA PHE A 212 -5.36 4.18 5.48
C PHE A 212 -5.96 4.13 6.89
N VAL A 213 -6.92 3.23 7.11
CA VAL A 213 -7.63 3.10 8.40
C VAL A 213 -6.64 2.89 9.54
N ARG A 214 -5.67 1.97 9.37
CA ARG A 214 -4.67 1.70 10.41
C ARG A 214 -3.71 2.86 10.67
N SER A 215 -3.51 3.74 9.71
CA SER A 215 -2.65 4.92 9.83
C SER A 215 -3.34 6.13 10.44
N THR A 216 -4.66 6.09 10.63
CA THR A 216 -5.44 7.20 11.18
C THR A 216 -4.99 7.56 12.59
N ARG A 217 -4.85 8.87 12.85
CA ARG A 217 -4.38 9.44 14.11
C ARG A 217 -5.42 10.33 14.74
N TYR A 218 -5.45 10.34 16.05
CA TYR A 218 -6.27 11.24 16.83
C TYR A 218 -5.50 11.80 18.02
N ARG A 219 -5.98 12.90 18.59
CA ARG A 219 -5.36 13.56 19.73
C ARG A 219 -6.17 13.28 21.00
N VAL A 220 -5.50 12.75 22.02
CA VAL A 220 -6.07 12.59 23.37
C VAL A 220 -5.14 13.26 24.37
N LYS A 221 -5.65 14.19 25.19
CA LYS A 221 -4.90 14.86 26.27
C LYS A 221 -3.50 15.34 25.84
N GLY A 222 -3.39 15.96 24.65
CA GLY A 222 -2.13 16.46 24.13
C GLY A 222 -1.24 15.46 23.40
N ALA A 223 -1.46 14.15 23.54
CA ALA A 223 -0.72 13.10 22.85
C ALA A 223 -1.39 12.69 21.52
N VAL A 224 -0.57 12.32 20.50
CA VAL A 224 -1.06 11.76 19.24
C VAL A 224 -1.06 10.24 19.35
N ARG A 225 -2.23 9.64 19.17
CA ARG A 225 -2.39 8.17 19.17
C ARG A 225 -2.93 7.68 17.83
N LEU A 226 -2.59 6.43 17.47
CA LEU A 226 -3.24 5.72 16.38
C LEU A 226 -4.58 5.19 16.83
N MET A 227 -5.59 5.23 15.97
CA MET A 227 -6.87 4.58 16.26
C MET A 227 -6.66 3.08 16.49
N ARG A 228 -7.34 2.54 17.48
CA ARG A 228 -7.51 1.12 17.71
C ARG A 228 -8.89 0.75 17.14
N PHE A 229 -8.90 -0.12 16.17
CA PHE A 229 -10.08 -0.75 15.61
C PHE A 229 -10.13 -2.19 16.07
#